data_670fecec41c9937b0f9edacd78d89013
#
_entry.id   670fecec41c9937b0f9edacd78d89013
#
_cell.length_a   1.000
_cell.length_b   1.000
_cell.length_c   1.000
_cell.angle_alpha   90.00
_cell.angle_beta   90.00
_cell.angle_gamma   90.00
#
_symmetry.space_group_name_H-M   'P 1'
#
loop_
_entity.id
_entity.type
_entity.pdbx_description
1 polymer ?
#
loop_
_entity_poly.entity_id
_entity_poly.type
_entity_poly.pdbx_seq_one_letter_code
_entity_poly.pdbx_strand_id
1 'polypeptide(L)'
;MEIFVSIDGVLRNTVQKFDYHYKDYFLNTESEEKETFEYKVKTKPLSFQKIMDSYSFQSVDEFIKFLYFDFPIEIFGHAGLSYSQTATDLNKLIIEHPNSRFTLIGLNEKGKAKSASLFFISKNGIMMDQVIFSNNSEIDNLWKKCDVWITEDFEVIEKCPKNKKVIKFNTYYNNHYKIDLEISKLSEINKLWLKFSEKTILSMLMGLLKRVKQAMKSKMKTAQQLLK
;
A
#
# COMPACT_ATOMS: atom_id res chain seq x y z
N MET A 1 -10.83 3.81 -12.99
CA MET A 1 -10.65 3.42 -11.59
C MET A 1 -9.41 4.12 -11.07
N GLU A 2 -9.46 4.69 -9.87
CA GLU A 2 -8.30 5.34 -9.25
C GLU A 2 -7.60 4.34 -8.32
N ILE A 3 -6.34 4.03 -8.60
CA ILE A 3 -5.54 3.04 -7.88
C ILE A 3 -4.37 3.73 -7.23
N PHE A 4 -4.31 3.65 -5.91
CA PHE A 4 -3.19 4.15 -5.14
C PHE A 4 -2.20 3.02 -4.83
N VAL A 5 -0.90 3.34 -4.93
CA VAL A 5 0.20 2.41 -4.62
C VAL A 5 1.15 3.11 -3.66
N SER A 6 1.31 2.58 -2.47
CA SER A 6 2.29 3.10 -1.51
C SER A 6 3.71 2.94 -2.05
N ILE A 7 4.53 3.98 -1.93
CA ILE A 7 5.93 3.91 -2.34
C ILE A 7 6.70 3.04 -1.36
N ASP A 8 6.60 3.33 -0.06
CA ASP A 8 7.28 2.54 0.97
C ASP A 8 6.65 1.15 1.09
N GLY A 9 7.48 0.17 1.34
CA GLY A 9 7.11 -1.24 1.51
C GLY A 9 6.60 -1.93 0.25
N VAL A 10 5.83 -1.26 -0.62
CA VAL A 10 5.30 -1.85 -1.87
C VAL A 10 6.31 -1.74 -3.00
N LEU A 11 6.86 -0.55 -3.25
CA LEU A 11 7.79 -0.32 -4.36
C LEU A 11 9.25 -0.43 -3.91
N ARG A 12 9.57 0.11 -2.73
CA ARG A 12 10.92 0.13 -2.19
C ARG A 12 10.98 -0.47 -0.77
N ASN A 13 12.11 -1.06 -0.44
CA ASN A 13 12.38 -1.60 0.89
C ASN A 13 13.09 -0.55 1.77
N THR A 14 12.35 0.50 2.14
CA THR A 14 12.86 1.63 2.91
C THR A 14 13.35 1.21 4.30
N VAL A 15 12.63 0.30 4.96
CA VAL A 15 12.99 -0.18 6.31
C VAL A 15 14.35 -0.85 6.33
N GLN A 16 14.62 -1.73 5.35
CA GLN A 16 15.91 -2.41 5.25
C GLN A 16 17.05 -1.42 4.99
N LYS A 17 16.80 -0.43 4.14
CA LYS A 17 17.81 0.58 3.82
C LYS A 17 18.07 1.51 5.00
N PHE A 18 17.02 1.87 5.73
CA PHE A 18 17.13 2.61 6.99
C PHE A 18 17.95 1.84 8.03
N ASP A 19 17.64 0.56 8.25
CA ASP A 19 18.35 -0.30 9.20
C ASP A 19 19.85 -0.37 8.88
N TYR A 20 20.19 -0.52 7.59
CA TYR A 20 21.58 -0.52 7.15
C TYR A 20 22.29 0.79 7.50
N HIS A 21 21.69 1.95 7.17
CA HIS A 21 22.31 3.25 7.44
C HIS A 21 22.35 3.61 8.91
N TYR A 22 21.33 3.20 9.67
CA TYR A 22 21.34 3.38 11.12
C TYR A 22 22.52 2.62 11.76
N LYS A 23 22.71 1.37 11.40
CA LYS A 23 23.84 0.56 11.88
C LYS A 23 25.18 1.14 11.47
N ASP A 24 25.32 1.54 10.21
CA ASP A 24 26.55 2.12 9.70
C ASP A 24 26.89 3.43 10.44
N TYR A 25 25.93 4.30 10.66
CA TYR A 25 26.12 5.59 11.32
C TYR A 25 26.40 5.47 12.81
N PHE A 26 25.63 4.66 13.54
CA PHE A 26 25.73 4.58 15.02
C PHE A 26 26.71 3.51 15.51
N LEU A 27 26.96 2.45 14.75
CA LEU A 27 27.85 1.35 15.19
C LEU A 27 29.29 1.51 14.70
N ASN A 28 29.52 2.28 13.63
CA ASN A 28 30.88 2.60 13.16
C ASN A 28 31.51 3.81 13.86
N THR A 29 30.75 4.60 14.62
CA THR A 29 31.32 5.53 15.61
C THR A 29 31.86 4.69 16.76
N GLU A 30 33.13 4.84 17.09
CA GLU A 30 33.94 4.07 18.06
C GLU A 30 33.40 4.10 19.50
N SER A 31 32.20 3.58 19.75
CA SER A 31 31.69 3.34 21.08
C SER A 31 31.70 1.84 21.38
N GLU A 32 32.41 1.44 22.42
CA GLU A 32 32.63 0.05 22.85
C GLU A 32 31.37 -0.72 23.30
N GLU A 33 30.21 -0.11 23.26
CA GLU A 33 28.93 -0.75 23.59
C GLU A 33 28.24 -1.26 22.31
N LYS A 34 28.75 -2.36 21.77
CA LYS A 34 28.08 -3.16 20.76
C LYS A 34 26.92 -3.93 21.39
N GLU A 35 25.84 -3.27 21.70
CA GLU A 35 24.57 -3.98 21.85
C GLU A 35 24.15 -4.49 20.46
N THR A 36 24.15 -5.79 20.30
CA THR A 36 23.58 -6.48 19.14
C THR A 36 22.09 -6.14 19.09
N PHE A 37 21.75 -5.21 18.21
CA PHE A 37 20.38 -4.79 18.01
C PHE A 37 19.65 -5.90 17.27
N GLU A 38 19.07 -6.86 18.02
CA GLU A 38 18.12 -7.80 17.47
C GLU A 38 16.82 -7.07 17.17
N TYR A 39 16.48 -6.96 15.89
CA TYR A 39 15.20 -6.49 15.42
C TYR A 39 14.08 -7.40 15.96
N LYS A 40 13.51 -7.05 17.10
CA LYS A 40 12.35 -7.76 17.66
C LYS A 40 11.11 -7.30 16.92
N VAL A 41 10.69 -8.06 15.92
CA VAL A 41 9.36 -7.89 15.29
C VAL A 41 8.31 -8.07 16.38
N LYS A 42 7.73 -6.98 16.84
CA LYS A 42 6.62 -7.02 17.79
C LYS A 42 5.44 -7.71 17.13
N THR A 43 4.65 -8.44 17.93
CA THR A 43 3.50 -9.25 17.49
C THR A 43 2.33 -8.45 16.87
N LYS A 44 2.43 -7.12 16.76
CA LYS A 44 1.42 -6.25 16.14
C LYS A 44 1.92 -5.70 14.81
N PRO A 45 1.02 -5.53 13.81
CA PRO A 45 1.37 -4.88 12.55
C PRO A 45 1.92 -3.48 12.82
N LEU A 46 3.03 -3.16 12.19
CA LEU A 46 3.70 -1.89 12.37
C LEU A 46 3.65 -1.12 11.06
N SER A 47 3.26 0.16 11.13
CA SER A 47 3.56 1.11 10.06
C SER A 47 5.06 1.38 10.03
N PHE A 48 5.58 1.89 8.90
CA PHE A 48 6.98 2.32 8.81
C PHE A 48 7.40 3.23 9.98
N GLN A 49 6.53 4.13 10.43
CA GLN A 49 6.82 5.01 11.58
C GLN A 49 6.94 4.28 12.91
N LYS A 50 6.14 3.23 13.14
CA LYS A 50 6.23 2.44 14.38
C LYS A 50 7.44 1.51 14.42
N ILE A 51 8.00 1.18 13.26
CA ILE A 51 9.26 0.44 13.19
C ILE A 51 10.39 1.26 13.84
N MET A 52 10.34 2.57 13.70
CA MET A 52 11.34 3.47 14.26
C MET A 52 11.39 3.49 15.79
N ASP A 53 10.27 3.17 16.46
CA ASP A 53 10.25 2.99 17.92
C ASP A 53 11.19 1.86 18.39
N SER A 54 11.71 1.08 17.45
CA SER A 54 12.67 -0.01 17.70
C SER A 54 14.14 0.46 17.67
N TYR A 55 14.39 1.71 17.29
CA TYR A 55 15.73 2.27 17.18
C TYR A 55 16.00 3.30 18.27
N SER A 56 17.25 3.34 18.75
CA SER A 56 17.68 4.21 19.87
C SER A 56 18.11 5.57 19.35
N PHE A 57 17.15 6.50 19.20
CA PHE A 57 17.43 7.93 19.01
C PHE A 57 17.26 8.68 20.33
N GLN A 58 18.08 9.70 20.57
CA GLN A 58 17.98 10.52 21.78
C GLN A 58 16.70 11.36 21.82
N SER A 59 16.16 11.69 20.62
CA SER A 59 14.92 12.45 20.48
C SER A 59 14.23 12.16 19.13
N VAL A 60 12.95 12.52 19.05
CA VAL A 60 12.18 12.51 17.79
C VAL A 60 12.82 13.47 16.76
N ASP A 61 13.36 14.58 17.20
CA ASP A 61 14.00 15.56 16.31
C ASP A 61 15.30 15.00 15.70
N GLU A 62 16.09 14.29 16.46
CA GLU A 62 17.28 13.60 15.95
C GLU A 62 16.88 12.57 14.89
N PHE A 63 15.86 11.77 15.16
CA PHE A 63 15.32 10.83 14.19
C PHE A 63 14.82 11.50 12.90
N ILE A 64 14.03 12.59 13.03
CA ILE A 64 13.54 13.38 11.89
C ILE A 64 14.72 13.95 11.08
N LYS A 65 15.73 14.48 11.77
CA LYS A 65 16.93 15.01 11.14
C LYS A 65 17.67 13.93 10.36
N PHE A 66 17.96 12.80 10.99
CA PHE A 66 18.63 11.66 10.37
C PHE A 66 17.90 11.20 9.10
N LEU A 67 16.59 10.93 9.21
CA LEU A 67 15.80 10.34 8.15
C LEU A 67 15.53 11.29 6.99
N TYR A 68 15.16 12.55 7.28
CA TYR A 68 14.62 13.46 6.26
C TYR A 68 15.58 14.55 5.81
N PHE A 69 16.69 14.76 6.51
CA PHE A 69 17.63 15.84 6.21
C PHE A 69 19.06 15.38 6.00
N ASP A 70 19.58 14.45 6.82
CA ASP A 70 20.96 14.00 6.72
C ASP A 70 21.13 12.90 5.67
N PHE A 71 20.29 11.86 5.69
CA PHE A 71 20.41 10.67 4.83
C PHE A 71 19.21 10.39 3.92
N PRO A 72 18.44 11.37 3.43
CA PRO A 72 17.24 11.08 2.64
C PRO A 72 17.57 10.43 1.29
N ILE A 73 18.65 10.84 0.63
CA ILE A 73 19.06 10.24 -0.66
C ILE A 73 19.46 8.78 -0.46
N GLU A 74 20.21 8.49 0.56
CA GLU A 74 20.69 7.16 0.89
C GLU A 74 19.53 6.24 1.26
N ILE A 75 18.62 6.71 2.12
CA ILE A 75 17.53 5.89 2.66
C ILE A 75 16.37 5.76 1.65
N PHE A 76 15.91 6.86 1.08
CA PHE A 76 14.76 6.85 0.18
C PHE A 76 15.16 6.74 -1.30
N GLY A 77 16.21 7.45 -1.74
CA GLY A 77 16.66 7.46 -3.12
C GLY A 77 17.40 6.20 -3.54
N HIS A 78 18.23 5.66 -2.65
CA HIS A 78 19.03 4.46 -2.90
C HIS A 78 18.47 3.20 -2.21
N ALA A 79 17.22 3.23 -1.73
CA ALA A 79 16.55 2.01 -1.32
C ALA A 79 16.51 0.98 -2.46
N GLY A 80 16.57 -0.30 -2.11
CA GLY A 80 16.29 -1.37 -3.06
C GLY A 80 14.81 -1.46 -3.40
N LEU A 81 14.48 -2.05 -4.54
CA LEU A 81 13.13 -2.47 -4.84
C LEU A 81 12.64 -3.49 -3.80
N SER A 82 11.35 -3.52 -3.51
CA SER A 82 10.77 -4.49 -2.56
C SER A 82 11.02 -5.94 -2.99
N TYR A 83 11.07 -6.19 -4.29
CA TYR A 83 11.58 -7.40 -4.92
C TYR A 83 12.10 -7.03 -6.33
N SER A 84 12.93 -7.88 -6.91
CA SER A 84 13.71 -7.57 -8.14
C SER A 84 12.87 -7.10 -9.33
N GLN A 85 11.63 -7.55 -9.45
CA GLN A 85 10.74 -7.25 -10.59
C GLN A 85 9.67 -6.20 -10.27
N THR A 86 9.74 -5.52 -9.12
CA THR A 86 8.70 -4.57 -8.67
C THR A 86 8.35 -3.51 -9.72
N ALA A 87 9.35 -2.85 -10.30
CA ALA A 87 9.14 -1.81 -11.30
C ALA A 87 8.52 -2.38 -12.60
N THR A 88 9.02 -3.52 -13.06
CA THR A 88 8.51 -4.23 -14.25
C THR A 88 7.07 -4.66 -14.06
N ASP A 89 6.74 -5.24 -12.91
CA ASP A 89 5.38 -5.71 -12.61
C ASP A 89 4.39 -4.54 -12.51
N LEU A 90 4.80 -3.41 -11.88
CA LEU A 90 3.95 -2.22 -11.83
C LEU A 90 3.72 -1.63 -13.22
N ASN A 91 4.80 -1.46 -14.00
CA ASN A 91 4.69 -0.90 -15.35
C ASN A 91 3.80 -1.77 -16.24
N LYS A 92 3.93 -3.10 -16.15
CA LYS A 92 3.06 -4.05 -16.84
C LYS A 92 1.60 -3.88 -16.42
N LEU A 93 1.35 -3.75 -15.10
CA LEU A 93 0.01 -3.55 -14.58
C LEU A 93 -0.62 -2.26 -15.11
N ILE A 94 0.14 -1.17 -15.18
CA ILE A 94 -0.32 0.11 -15.75
C ILE A 94 -0.69 -0.03 -17.22
N ILE A 95 0.16 -0.69 -18.01
CA ILE A 95 -0.07 -0.92 -19.45
C ILE A 95 -1.31 -1.80 -19.69
N GLU A 96 -1.51 -2.84 -18.89
CA GLU A 96 -2.64 -3.76 -19.00
C GLU A 96 -3.98 -3.14 -18.56
N HIS A 97 -3.94 -2.03 -17.81
CA HIS A 97 -5.14 -1.34 -17.31
C HIS A 97 -5.22 0.14 -17.74
N PRO A 98 -5.26 0.44 -19.04
CA PRO A 98 -5.17 1.81 -19.57
C PRO A 98 -6.35 2.72 -19.16
N ASN A 99 -7.46 2.14 -18.69
CA ASN A 99 -8.63 2.87 -18.20
C ASN A 99 -8.57 3.12 -16.68
N SER A 100 -7.48 2.75 -16.02
CA SER A 100 -7.22 3.02 -14.61
C SER A 100 -6.11 4.06 -14.50
N ARG A 101 -6.17 4.85 -13.43
CA ARG A 101 -5.16 5.84 -13.10
C ARG A 101 -4.36 5.33 -11.91
N PHE A 102 -3.04 5.34 -12.03
CA PHE A 102 -2.13 4.87 -11.00
C PHE A 102 -1.42 6.05 -10.34
N THR A 103 -1.72 6.26 -9.06
CA THR A 103 -1.13 7.31 -8.25
C THR A 103 -0.21 6.70 -7.19
N LEU A 104 1.06 7.11 -7.19
CA LEU A 104 2.01 6.71 -6.17
C LEU A 104 1.84 7.58 -4.93
N ILE A 105 1.85 6.97 -3.75
CA ILE A 105 1.65 7.65 -2.48
C ILE A 105 2.90 7.53 -1.61
N GLY A 106 3.51 8.69 -1.28
CA GLY A 106 4.54 8.81 -0.25
C GLY A 106 3.92 9.36 1.02
N LEU A 107 3.77 8.52 2.06
CA LEU A 107 3.23 8.95 3.35
C LEU A 107 4.34 9.46 4.27
N ASN A 108 4.05 10.60 4.92
CA ASN A 108 4.91 11.23 5.94
C ASN A 108 6.30 11.66 5.47
N GLU A 109 6.55 11.67 4.18
CA GLU A 109 7.81 12.15 3.65
C GLU A 109 7.95 13.67 3.81
N LYS A 110 9.05 14.10 4.44
CA LYS A 110 9.34 15.49 4.75
C LYS A 110 10.66 15.92 4.11
N GLY A 111 10.87 17.23 4.02
CA GLY A 111 12.13 17.82 3.61
C GLY A 111 12.65 17.26 2.28
N LYS A 112 13.90 16.81 2.28
CA LYS A 112 14.59 16.26 1.10
C LYS A 112 14.12 14.84 0.71
N ALA A 113 13.35 14.14 1.58
CA ALA A 113 12.88 12.79 1.27
C ALA A 113 11.97 12.74 0.05
N LYS A 114 11.14 13.78 -0.18
CA LYS A 114 10.28 13.86 -1.38
C LYS A 114 11.11 13.85 -2.67
N SER A 115 12.18 14.65 -2.73
CA SER A 115 13.09 14.66 -3.88
C SER A 115 13.83 13.34 -4.05
N ALA A 116 14.23 12.71 -2.93
CA ALA A 116 14.85 11.41 -2.92
C ALA A 116 13.90 10.30 -3.44
N SER A 117 12.62 10.37 -3.10
CA SER A 117 11.60 9.45 -3.62
C SER A 117 11.34 9.64 -5.11
N LEU A 118 11.30 10.87 -5.60
CA LEU A 118 11.22 11.13 -7.04
C LEU A 118 12.45 10.60 -7.79
N PHE A 119 13.63 10.74 -7.20
CA PHE A 119 14.86 10.14 -7.74
C PHE A 119 14.77 8.61 -7.78
N PHE A 120 14.27 7.97 -6.70
CA PHE A 120 14.04 6.52 -6.67
C PHE A 120 13.13 6.06 -7.81
N ILE A 121 11.99 6.74 -8.00
CA ILE A 121 11.01 6.44 -9.04
C ILE A 121 11.66 6.54 -10.42
N SER A 122 12.33 7.66 -10.70
CA SER A 122 12.99 7.92 -11.99
C SER A 122 14.12 6.93 -12.28
N LYS A 123 14.98 6.67 -11.30
CA LYS A 123 16.13 5.75 -11.41
C LYS A 123 15.69 4.32 -11.78
N ASN A 124 14.54 3.88 -11.26
CA ASN A 124 14.03 2.54 -11.50
C ASN A 124 13.07 2.47 -12.70
N GLY A 125 12.86 3.55 -13.43
CA GLY A 125 11.97 3.60 -14.59
C GLY A 125 10.52 3.24 -14.24
N ILE A 126 10.06 3.65 -13.07
CA ILE A 126 8.70 3.37 -12.60
C ILE A 126 7.72 4.32 -13.29
N MET A 127 6.73 3.76 -13.98
CA MET A 127 5.63 4.50 -14.61
C MET A 127 4.57 4.88 -13.56
N MET A 128 3.91 6.02 -13.76
CA MET A 128 2.78 6.49 -12.97
C MET A 128 2.04 7.62 -13.70
N ASP A 129 0.81 7.85 -13.30
CA ASP A 129 0.07 9.04 -13.75
C ASP A 129 0.29 10.22 -12.80
N GLN A 130 0.49 9.96 -11.52
CA GLN A 130 0.66 10.99 -10.48
C GLN A 130 1.49 10.48 -9.32
N VAL A 131 2.15 11.40 -8.60
CA VAL A 131 2.73 11.17 -7.27
C VAL A 131 2.10 12.15 -6.28
N ILE A 132 1.68 11.65 -5.12
CA ILE A 132 1.16 12.45 -4.01
C ILE A 132 2.01 12.18 -2.77
N PHE A 133 2.53 13.26 -2.18
CA PHE A 133 3.15 13.22 -0.86
C PHE A 133 2.17 13.77 0.17
N SER A 134 1.85 12.99 1.18
CA SER A 134 0.83 13.32 2.17
C SER A 134 1.24 12.86 3.57
N ASN A 135 0.42 13.16 4.57
CA ASN A 135 0.62 12.75 5.94
C ASN A 135 -0.46 11.74 6.36
N ASN A 136 -0.23 10.98 7.42
CA ASN A 136 -1.21 10.03 7.96
C ASN A 136 -2.54 10.68 8.38
N SER A 137 -2.52 11.96 8.79
CA SER A 137 -3.75 12.72 9.07
C SER A 137 -4.66 12.90 7.85
N GLU A 138 -4.13 12.76 6.64
CA GLU A 138 -4.86 12.94 5.38
C GLU A 138 -5.37 11.61 4.77
N ILE A 139 -5.14 10.47 5.40
CA ILE A 139 -5.52 9.14 4.88
C ILE A 139 -7.02 9.09 4.52
N ASP A 140 -7.89 9.65 5.36
CA ASP A 140 -9.33 9.67 5.10
C ASP A 140 -9.68 10.50 3.85
N ASN A 141 -8.96 11.58 3.61
CA ASN A 141 -9.14 12.42 2.41
C ASN A 141 -8.56 11.74 1.15
N LEU A 142 -7.47 10.99 1.29
CA LEU A 142 -6.91 10.17 0.22
C LEU A 142 -7.89 9.04 -0.16
N TRP A 143 -8.50 8.37 0.81
CA TRP A 143 -9.51 7.35 0.57
C TRP A 143 -10.73 7.85 -0.19
N LYS A 144 -11.13 9.12 -0.05
CA LYS A 144 -12.22 9.71 -0.86
C LYS A 144 -11.90 9.73 -2.36
N LYS A 145 -10.62 9.84 -2.71
CA LYS A 145 -10.13 9.94 -4.11
C LYS A 145 -9.72 8.59 -4.71
N CYS A 146 -9.59 7.55 -3.90
CA CYS A 146 -9.06 6.25 -4.28
C CYS A 146 -10.18 5.21 -4.35
N ASP A 147 -10.12 4.29 -5.31
CA ASP A 147 -11.01 3.13 -5.38
C ASP A 147 -10.35 1.87 -4.81
N VAL A 148 -9.04 1.72 -5.07
CA VAL A 148 -8.22 0.61 -4.60
C VAL A 148 -6.89 1.15 -4.11
N TRP A 149 -6.46 0.76 -2.91
CA TRP A 149 -5.14 1.12 -2.39
C TRP A 149 -4.31 -0.14 -2.11
N ILE A 150 -3.14 -0.21 -2.75
CA ILE A 150 -2.15 -1.26 -2.54
C ILE A 150 -1.12 -0.71 -1.55
N THR A 151 -1.05 -1.30 -0.37
CA THR A 151 -0.23 -0.77 0.72
C THR A 151 0.23 -1.85 1.69
N GLU A 152 1.33 -1.60 2.36
CA GLU A 152 1.77 -2.36 3.52
C GLU A 152 1.35 -1.73 4.85
N ASP A 153 0.90 -0.46 4.80
CA ASP A 153 0.66 0.37 5.96
C ASP A 153 -0.64 -0.01 6.67
N PHE A 154 -0.51 -0.35 7.95
CA PHE A 154 -1.61 -0.78 8.80
C PHE A 154 -2.67 0.32 9.02
N GLU A 155 -2.27 1.59 9.16
CA GLU A 155 -3.22 2.68 9.37
C GLU A 155 -4.08 2.91 8.13
N VAL A 156 -3.50 2.77 6.95
CA VAL A 156 -4.23 2.84 5.68
C VAL A 156 -5.22 1.68 5.58
N ILE A 157 -4.79 0.47 5.97
CA ILE A 157 -5.63 -0.73 5.94
C ILE A 157 -6.82 -0.59 6.90
N GLU A 158 -6.59 -0.18 8.14
CA GLU A 158 -7.65 -0.01 9.14
C GLU A 158 -8.68 1.06 8.78
N LYS A 159 -8.23 2.14 8.12
CA LYS A 159 -9.10 3.25 7.69
C LYS A 159 -9.80 3.00 6.36
N CYS A 160 -9.68 1.80 5.77
CA CYS A 160 -10.32 1.48 4.50
C CYS A 160 -11.86 1.56 4.62
N PRO A 161 -12.54 2.43 3.85
CA PRO A 161 -13.99 2.50 3.86
C PRO A 161 -14.63 1.23 3.30
N LYS A 162 -15.83 0.86 3.79
CA LYS A 162 -16.54 -0.37 3.38
C LYS A 162 -16.81 -0.47 1.87
N ASN A 163 -16.93 0.65 1.17
CA ASN A 163 -17.18 0.72 -0.27
C ASN A 163 -15.90 0.82 -1.11
N LYS A 164 -14.74 0.78 -0.49
CA LYS A 164 -13.42 0.81 -1.13
C LYS A 164 -12.71 -0.53 -0.93
N LYS A 165 -11.57 -0.70 -1.58
CA LYS A 165 -10.77 -1.93 -1.48
C LYS A 165 -9.35 -1.61 -1.09
N VAL A 166 -8.82 -2.35 -0.14
CA VAL A 166 -7.41 -2.35 0.20
C VAL A 166 -6.80 -3.69 -0.17
N ILE A 167 -5.64 -3.66 -0.79
CA ILE A 167 -4.81 -4.83 -1.08
C ILE A 167 -3.55 -4.69 -0.24
N LYS A 168 -3.42 -5.56 0.74
CA LYS A 168 -2.23 -5.58 1.59
C LYS A 168 -1.06 -6.17 0.82
N PHE A 169 0.04 -5.43 0.79
CA PHE A 169 1.31 -5.95 0.31
C PHE A 169 2.08 -6.57 1.48
N ASN A 170 2.41 -7.86 1.37
CA ASN A 170 3.10 -8.59 2.42
C ASN A 170 4.57 -8.19 2.48
N THR A 171 5.01 -7.77 3.66
CA THR A 171 6.39 -7.47 4.01
C THR A 171 6.81 -8.35 5.19
N TYR A 172 8.13 -8.44 5.47
CA TYR A 172 8.61 -9.22 6.61
C TYR A 172 8.11 -8.71 7.97
N TYR A 173 7.73 -7.43 8.07
CA TYR A 173 7.24 -6.82 9.31
C TYR A 173 5.72 -6.82 9.49
N ASN A 174 4.94 -7.18 8.45
CA ASN A 174 3.46 -7.22 8.54
C ASN A 174 2.84 -8.60 8.27
N ASN A 175 3.65 -9.66 8.13
CA ASN A 175 3.19 -11.02 7.79
C ASN A 175 2.23 -11.64 8.81
N HIS A 176 2.26 -11.18 10.05
CA HIS A 176 1.41 -11.70 11.13
C HIS A 176 -0.01 -11.12 11.10
N TYR A 177 -0.24 -10.05 10.36
CA TYR A 177 -1.56 -9.44 10.18
C TYR A 177 -2.17 -9.92 8.87
N LYS A 178 -3.34 -10.57 8.93
CA LYS A 178 -4.01 -11.16 7.78
C LYS A 178 -5.27 -10.40 7.43
N ILE A 179 -5.48 -10.16 6.12
CA ILE A 179 -6.72 -9.64 5.55
C ILE A 179 -7.12 -10.49 4.33
N ASP A 180 -8.34 -10.29 3.83
CA ASP A 180 -8.87 -11.10 2.71
C ASP A 180 -8.08 -10.93 1.40
N LEU A 181 -7.48 -9.76 1.19
CA LEU A 181 -6.80 -9.40 -0.05
C LEU A 181 -5.33 -9.12 0.23
N GLU A 182 -4.50 -10.13 0.06
CA GLU A 182 -3.06 -10.04 0.26
C GLU A 182 -2.29 -10.46 -0.99
N ILE A 183 -1.18 -9.78 -1.23
CA ILE A 183 -0.21 -10.10 -2.27
C ILE A 183 1.21 -9.97 -1.73
N SER A 184 2.15 -10.69 -2.34
CA SER A 184 3.58 -10.55 -2.10
C SER A 184 4.32 -10.00 -3.32
N LYS A 185 3.65 -9.95 -4.48
CA LYS A 185 4.15 -9.38 -5.74
C LYS A 185 3.02 -8.66 -6.46
N LEU A 186 3.33 -7.56 -7.14
CA LEU A 186 2.34 -6.80 -7.91
C LEU A 186 1.73 -7.60 -9.08
N SER A 187 2.48 -8.55 -9.65
CA SER A 187 1.97 -9.47 -10.68
C SER A 187 0.80 -10.35 -10.22
N GLU A 188 0.57 -10.51 -8.91
CA GLU A 188 -0.55 -11.27 -8.38
C GLU A 188 -1.90 -10.53 -8.46
N ILE A 189 -1.86 -9.21 -8.67
CA ILE A 189 -3.07 -8.35 -8.73
C ILE A 189 -4.02 -8.79 -9.83
N ASN A 190 -3.52 -9.18 -11.00
CA ASN A 190 -4.36 -9.63 -12.12
C ASN A 190 -5.23 -10.82 -11.75
N LYS A 191 -4.72 -11.76 -10.94
CA LYS A 191 -5.48 -12.91 -10.44
C LYS A 191 -6.58 -12.48 -9.46
N LEU A 192 -6.33 -11.45 -8.64
CA LEU A 192 -7.34 -10.89 -7.75
C LEU A 192 -8.44 -10.17 -8.53
N TRP A 193 -8.11 -9.41 -9.57
CA TRP A 193 -9.10 -8.69 -10.37
C TRP A 193 -10.01 -9.62 -11.15
N LEU A 194 -9.52 -10.73 -11.66
CA LEU A 194 -10.37 -11.76 -12.27
C LEU A 194 -11.41 -12.28 -11.26
N LYS A 195 -11.01 -12.58 -10.04
CA LYS A 195 -11.94 -12.98 -8.97
C LYS A 195 -12.95 -11.89 -8.60
N PHE A 196 -12.57 -10.61 -8.68
CA PHE A 196 -13.50 -9.50 -8.42
C PHE A 196 -14.52 -9.33 -9.53
N SER A 197 -14.11 -9.41 -10.79
CA SER A 197 -15.02 -9.31 -11.93
C SER A 197 -16.04 -10.46 -11.91
N GLU A 198 -15.62 -11.66 -11.61
CA GLU A 198 -16.52 -12.82 -11.48
C GLU A 198 -17.54 -12.65 -10.35
N LYS A 199 -17.11 -12.23 -9.15
CA LYS A 199 -18.02 -11.97 -8.02
C LYS A 199 -18.99 -10.83 -8.32
N THR A 200 -18.55 -9.78 -9.01
CA THR A 200 -19.40 -8.64 -9.39
C THR A 200 -20.43 -9.05 -10.43
N ILE A 201 -20.04 -9.81 -11.47
CA ILE A 201 -20.92 -10.34 -12.49
C ILE A 201 -21.95 -11.30 -11.85
N LEU A 202 -21.52 -12.21 -10.98
CA LEU A 202 -22.40 -13.13 -10.28
C LEU A 202 -23.41 -12.39 -9.40
N SER A 203 -22.97 -11.35 -8.67
CA SER A 203 -23.84 -10.50 -7.86
C SER A 203 -24.88 -9.75 -8.71
N MET A 204 -24.48 -9.21 -9.85
CA MET A 204 -25.39 -8.55 -10.80
C MET A 204 -26.42 -9.54 -11.38
N LEU A 205 -25.99 -10.73 -11.78
CA LEU A 205 -26.87 -11.80 -12.28
C LEU A 205 -27.88 -12.23 -11.22
N MET A 206 -27.44 -12.42 -9.99
CA MET A 206 -28.32 -12.76 -8.87
C MET A 206 -29.33 -11.65 -8.56
N GLY A 207 -28.92 -10.40 -8.65
CA GLY A 207 -29.81 -9.22 -8.53
C GLY A 207 -30.87 -9.17 -9.64
N LEU A 208 -30.46 -9.42 -10.90
CA LEU A 208 -31.37 -9.52 -12.04
C LEU A 208 -32.37 -10.67 -11.88
N LEU A 209 -31.90 -11.86 -11.49
CA LEU A 209 -32.77 -13.03 -11.25
C LEU A 209 -33.80 -12.76 -10.14
N LYS A 210 -33.43 -12.06 -9.07
CA LYS A 210 -34.41 -11.66 -8.01
C LYS A 210 -35.48 -10.71 -8.56
N ARG A 211 -35.11 -9.71 -9.37
CA ARG A 211 -36.05 -8.76 -10.00
C ARG A 211 -37.01 -9.47 -10.97
N VAL A 212 -36.49 -10.38 -11.81
CA VAL A 212 -37.33 -11.19 -12.73
C VAL A 212 -38.31 -12.05 -11.94
N LYS A 213 -37.88 -12.76 -10.90
CA LYS A 213 -38.77 -13.56 -10.03
C LYS A 213 -39.86 -12.72 -9.35
N GLN A 214 -39.54 -11.50 -8.90
CA GLN A 214 -40.53 -10.59 -8.35
C GLN A 214 -41.55 -10.13 -9.40
N ALA A 215 -41.10 -9.75 -10.58
CA ALA A 215 -41.96 -9.34 -11.70
C ALA A 215 -42.90 -10.48 -12.15
N MET A 216 -42.40 -11.70 -12.23
CA MET A 216 -43.23 -12.89 -12.54
C MET A 216 -44.30 -13.14 -11.45
N LYS A 217 -43.91 -13.05 -10.16
CA LYS A 217 -44.89 -13.19 -9.06
C LYS A 217 -45.98 -12.13 -9.09
N SER A 218 -45.66 -10.86 -9.41
CA SER A 218 -46.63 -9.78 -9.51
C SER A 218 -47.61 -10.01 -10.68
N LYS A 219 -47.11 -10.39 -11.86
CA LYS A 219 -47.93 -10.73 -13.02
C LYS A 219 -48.85 -11.93 -12.77
N MET A 220 -48.39 -12.96 -12.09
CA MET A 220 -49.21 -14.12 -11.71
C MET A 220 -50.37 -13.70 -10.74
N LYS A 221 -50.08 -12.83 -9.75
CA LYS A 221 -51.13 -12.30 -8.85
C LYS A 221 -52.18 -11.50 -9.60
N THR A 222 -51.77 -10.64 -10.53
CA THR A 222 -52.68 -9.85 -11.36
C THR A 222 -53.54 -10.74 -12.26
N ALA A 223 -52.96 -11.77 -12.90
CA ALA A 223 -53.70 -12.72 -13.72
C ALA A 223 -54.72 -13.54 -12.88
N GLN A 224 -54.41 -13.93 -11.65
CA GLN A 224 -55.33 -14.62 -10.74
C GLN A 224 -56.45 -13.73 -10.25
N GLN A 225 -56.25 -12.39 -10.17
CA GLN A 225 -57.30 -11.46 -9.82
C GLN A 225 -58.29 -11.16 -10.98
N LEU A 226 -57.80 -11.28 -12.22
CA LEU A 226 -58.61 -11.11 -13.43
C LEU A 226 -59.48 -12.34 -13.80
N LEU A 227 -59.18 -13.48 -13.21
CA LEU A 227 -59.91 -14.75 -13.40
C LEU A 227 -60.99 -15.02 -12.32
N LYS A 228 -61.17 -14.11 -11.37
CA LYS A 228 -62.26 -14.08 -10.38
C LYS A 228 -63.30 -13.03 -10.70
#